data_f5c73b7390f14eca852bfadc18e59f9c
#
_entry.id   f5c73b7390f14eca852bfadc18e59f9c
#
_cell.length_a   1.000
_cell.length_b   1.000
_cell.length_c   1.000
_cell.angle_alpha   90.00
_cell.angle_beta   90.00
_cell.angle_gamma   90.00
#
_symmetry.space_group_name_H-M   'P 1'
#
loop_
_entity.id
_entity.type
_entity.pdbx_description
1 polymer ?
#
loop_
_entity_poly.entity_id
_entity_poly.type
_entity_poly.pdbx_seq_one_letter_code
_entity_poly.pdbx_strand_id
1 'polypeptide(L)'
;MKILFPYMARWFAVNWTRYHSLLTALGEMGHEVHVLQPPPLKSAETNYQEIKPTDQENLFLHDVKINSLLWNFSFPFDKLFKKALFSHCSYKSAKELIATHGIDVLLLYNIPQYFFSNLKGVVQVFDYADDYIDMLAKELGRVSNRITLDIADYVLQTMMKRATITTTVAYELAKAVDGDVVVLPNGVNHKAFEQMFALPGGTIQSKDKPIVGFVGAFEYFIDFDSILEAAEMLPDVHFLLVGTGRDWEIVSGKAKAKQLENIQFTGGVPHAQVFAYIKAMDICLNIFKPIPVSHRACPIKLFEYMSQKKPVISTRLDELKNIDSGYLYYADSGRELIQAIRSILDDWPTARKKAQVGWQVTMDSYTWGRIAENFVELLRSAIVDQQKRLKEG
;
A
#
# COMPACT_ATOMS: atom_id res chain seq x y z
N MET A 1 6.55 -18.50 -14.89
CA MET A 1 6.73 -17.21 -15.61
C MET A 1 7.85 -16.43 -14.97
N LYS A 2 8.55 -15.60 -15.77
CA LYS A 2 9.61 -14.71 -15.30
C LYS A 2 9.13 -13.28 -15.39
N ILE A 3 9.15 -12.57 -14.28
CA ILE A 3 8.57 -11.24 -14.12
C ILE A 3 9.69 -10.24 -13.81
N LEU A 4 9.78 -9.16 -14.59
CA LEU A 4 10.68 -8.06 -14.34
C LEU A 4 9.93 -6.89 -13.71
N PHE A 5 10.43 -6.40 -12.58
CA PHE A 5 9.86 -5.29 -11.84
C PHE A 5 10.91 -4.19 -11.57
N PRO A 6 10.92 -3.10 -12.34
CA PRO A 6 11.79 -1.96 -12.08
C PRO A 6 11.28 -1.16 -10.87
N TYR A 7 11.80 -1.45 -9.68
CA TYR A 7 11.34 -0.83 -8.44
C TYR A 7 12.05 0.50 -8.18
N MET A 8 11.29 1.57 -7.95
CA MET A 8 11.81 2.94 -7.78
C MET A 8 12.50 3.20 -6.45
N ALA A 9 12.59 2.20 -5.59
CA ALA A 9 13.27 2.23 -4.31
C ALA A 9 14.09 0.94 -4.11
N ARG A 10 14.88 0.85 -3.05
CA ARG A 10 15.52 -0.42 -2.69
C ARG A 10 14.51 -1.34 -2.03
N TRP A 11 14.57 -2.62 -2.38
CA TRP A 11 13.61 -3.62 -1.94
C TRP A 11 13.48 -3.71 -0.42
N PHE A 12 14.60 -3.70 0.31
CA PHE A 12 14.60 -3.84 1.77
C PHE A 12 14.74 -2.51 2.54
N ALA A 13 14.83 -1.36 1.85
CA ALA A 13 15.05 -0.07 2.49
C ALA A 13 13.79 0.80 2.62
N VAL A 14 12.61 0.26 2.33
CA VAL A 14 11.34 0.98 2.37
C VAL A 14 10.31 0.21 3.19
N ASN A 15 9.24 0.91 3.56
CA ASN A 15 8.09 0.26 4.16
C ASN A 15 7.53 -0.84 3.24
N TRP A 16 7.02 -1.90 3.83
CA TRP A 16 6.40 -2.98 3.10
C TRP A 16 5.19 -2.48 2.31
N THR A 17 5.21 -2.68 1.01
CA THR A 17 4.18 -2.18 0.09
C THR A 17 3.42 -3.35 -0.56
N ARG A 18 2.35 -3.03 -1.29
CA ARG A 18 1.61 -3.94 -2.16
C ARG A 18 2.54 -4.83 -3.01
N TYR A 19 3.58 -4.22 -3.60
CA TYR A 19 4.49 -4.94 -4.52
C TYR A 19 5.35 -5.97 -3.79
N HIS A 20 5.79 -5.70 -2.59
CA HIS A 20 6.49 -6.69 -1.77
C HIS A 20 5.62 -7.91 -1.53
N SER A 21 4.36 -7.70 -1.15
CA SER A 21 3.44 -8.80 -0.85
C SER A 21 3.02 -9.59 -2.10
N LEU A 22 2.66 -8.89 -3.18
CA LEU A 22 2.25 -9.53 -4.43
C LEU A 22 3.39 -10.33 -5.06
N LEU A 23 4.59 -9.74 -5.17
CA LEU A 23 5.74 -10.37 -5.81
C LEU A 23 6.31 -11.52 -4.95
N THR A 24 6.25 -11.40 -3.62
CA THR A 24 6.58 -12.52 -2.73
C THR A 24 5.61 -13.69 -2.94
N ALA A 25 4.30 -13.42 -3.00
CA ALA A 25 3.31 -14.47 -3.24
C ALA A 25 3.52 -15.15 -4.60
N LEU A 26 3.91 -14.41 -5.64
CA LEU A 26 4.26 -14.98 -6.94
C LEU A 26 5.52 -15.85 -6.87
N GLY A 27 6.55 -15.44 -6.11
CA GLY A 27 7.74 -16.25 -5.84
C GLY A 27 7.42 -17.56 -5.12
N GLU A 28 6.56 -17.52 -4.08
CA GLU A 28 6.05 -18.70 -3.37
C GLU A 28 5.29 -19.67 -4.28
N MET A 29 4.64 -19.16 -5.34
CA MET A 29 3.98 -19.97 -6.38
C MET A 29 4.94 -20.55 -7.42
N GLY A 30 6.26 -20.33 -7.27
CA GLY A 30 7.30 -20.83 -8.18
C GLY A 30 7.54 -19.96 -9.42
N HIS A 31 7.14 -18.70 -9.43
CA HIS A 31 7.45 -17.73 -10.47
C HIS A 31 8.76 -17.00 -10.16
N GLU A 32 9.64 -16.83 -11.16
CA GLU A 32 10.87 -16.06 -10.99
C GLU A 32 10.56 -14.55 -11.04
N VAL A 33 10.95 -13.82 -10.01
CA VAL A 33 10.75 -12.37 -9.89
C VAL A 33 12.12 -11.68 -9.90
N HIS A 34 12.36 -10.87 -10.92
CA HIS A 34 13.57 -10.08 -11.09
C HIS A 34 13.27 -8.61 -10.76
N VAL A 35 13.86 -8.09 -9.70
CA VAL A 35 13.68 -6.70 -9.26
C VAL A 35 14.90 -5.88 -9.65
N LEU A 36 14.72 -4.88 -10.53
CA LEU A 36 15.72 -3.84 -10.74
C LEU A 36 15.57 -2.78 -9.66
N GLN A 37 16.63 -2.46 -8.94
CA GLN A 37 16.59 -1.47 -7.88
C GLN A 37 17.74 -0.45 -7.98
N PRO A 38 17.55 0.80 -7.48
CA PRO A 38 18.58 1.82 -7.46
C PRO A 38 19.68 1.48 -6.44
N PRO A 39 20.90 2.09 -6.60
CA PRO A 39 21.94 1.97 -5.59
C PRO A 39 21.53 2.60 -4.25
N PRO A 40 22.16 2.21 -3.13
CA PRO A 40 21.87 2.81 -1.82
C PRO A 40 22.20 4.31 -1.83
N LEU A 41 21.41 5.08 -1.06
CA LEU A 41 21.70 6.49 -0.75
C LEU A 41 22.64 6.54 0.45
N LYS A 42 23.71 7.34 0.39
CA LYS A 42 24.66 7.51 1.52
C LYS A 42 23.98 8.02 2.81
N SER A 43 22.88 8.77 2.67
CA SER A 43 22.13 9.31 3.80
C SER A 43 21.15 8.32 4.45
N ALA A 44 20.91 7.18 3.81
CA ALA A 44 19.92 6.19 4.27
C ALA A 44 20.50 5.10 5.19
N GLU A 45 21.82 5.12 5.43
CA GLU A 45 22.51 4.08 6.22
C GLU A 45 22.17 4.07 7.72
N THR A 46 21.39 5.05 8.23
CA THR A 46 21.28 5.24 9.68
C THR A 46 19.98 4.78 10.35
N ASN A 47 18.91 4.39 9.64
CA ASN A 47 17.63 4.20 10.31
C ASN A 47 16.81 2.94 9.97
N TYR A 48 17.26 2.08 9.06
CA TYR A 48 16.56 0.82 8.80
C TYR A 48 17.52 -0.35 9.02
N GLN A 49 17.31 -1.11 10.08
CA GLN A 49 17.86 -2.47 10.12
C GLN A 49 17.34 -3.16 8.87
N GLU A 50 18.25 -3.57 7.98
CA GLU A 50 17.95 -4.48 6.89
C GLU A 50 17.29 -5.72 7.52
N ILE A 51 15.95 -5.76 7.48
CA ILE A 51 15.26 -7.03 7.67
C ILE A 51 15.59 -7.78 6.38
N LYS A 52 16.66 -8.56 6.40
CA LYS A 52 16.86 -9.59 5.38
C LYS A 52 15.75 -10.60 5.63
N PRO A 53 14.71 -10.69 4.78
CA PRO A 53 13.86 -11.85 4.83
C PRO A 53 14.77 -13.02 4.48
N THR A 54 14.90 -13.93 5.39
CA THR A 54 15.46 -15.25 5.14
C THR A 54 14.72 -15.82 3.93
N ASP A 55 15.45 -16.06 2.84
CA ASP A 55 15.09 -16.89 1.72
C ASP A 55 13.70 -16.63 1.09
N GLN A 56 13.54 -15.46 0.44
CA GLN A 56 12.47 -15.31 -0.54
C GLN A 56 12.86 -16.15 -1.77
N GLU A 57 12.34 -17.36 -1.82
CA GLU A 57 12.51 -18.24 -2.98
C GLU A 57 12.10 -17.51 -4.26
N ASN A 58 12.87 -17.67 -5.33
CA ASN A 58 12.60 -17.12 -6.66
C ASN A 58 12.58 -15.59 -6.77
N LEU A 59 13.16 -14.85 -5.82
CA LEU A 59 13.34 -13.39 -5.90
C LEU A 59 14.80 -13.04 -6.18
N PHE A 60 15.05 -12.35 -7.30
CA PHE A 60 16.39 -11.96 -7.76
C PHE A 60 16.52 -10.44 -7.80
N LEU A 61 17.41 -9.87 -6.98
CA LEU A 61 17.66 -8.43 -6.92
C LEU A 61 18.82 -8.03 -7.83
N HIS A 62 18.61 -7.02 -8.67
CA HIS A 62 19.59 -6.49 -9.60
C HIS A 62 19.85 -5.00 -9.31
N ASP A 63 21.03 -4.69 -8.80
CA ASP A 63 21.45 -3.30 -8.57
C ASP A 63 21.85 -2.61 -9.88
N VAL A 64 21.25 -1.45 -10.15
CA VAL A 64 21.57 -0.63 -11.30
C VAL A 64 22.73 0.28 -10.98
N LYS A 65 23.74 0.31 -11.84
CA LYS A 65 24.87 1.23 -11.71
C LYS A 65 24.47 2.64 -12.13
N ILE A 66 24.45 3.56 -11.20
CA ILE A 66 24.22 5.00 -11.43
C ILE A 66 25.42 5.76 -10.90
N ASN A 67 25.80 6.86 -11.58
CA ASN A 67 26.89 7.71 -11.11
C ASN A 67 26.61 8.22 -9.70
N SER A 68 27.50 7.91 -8.75
CA SER A 68 27.29 8.18 -7.34
C SER A 68 27.17 9.68 -7.00
N LEU A 69 27.83 10.57 -7.78
CA LEU A 69 27.71 12.01 -7.59
C LEU A 69 26.32 12.51 -7.94
N LEU A 70 25.76 12.04 -9.06
CA LEU A 70 24.39 12.39 -9.48
C LEU A 70 23.34 11.79 -8.54
N TRP A 71 23.55 10.53 -8.09
CA TRP A 71 22.61 9.84 -7.23
C TRP A 71 22.51 10.43 -5.84
N ASN A 72 23.62 10.87 -5.27
CA ASN A 72 23.67 11.45 -3.91
C ASN A 72 23.51 12.97 -3.88
N PHE A 73 23.38 13.63 -5.04
CA PHE A 73 23.13 15.07 -5.09
C PHE A 73 21.71 15.38 -4.58
N SER A 74 21.59 16.34 -3.66
CA SER A 74 20.31 16.74 -3.05
C SER A 74 19.95 18.17 -3.44
N PHE A 75 18.73 18.36 -3.93
CA PHE A 75 18.15 19.65 -4.30
C PHE A 75 16.62 19.59 -4.18
N PRO A 76 15.92 20.72 -4.23
CA PRO A 76 14.44 20.70 -4.26
C PRO A 76 13.93 19.79 -5.40
N PHE A 77 12.99 18.87 -5.08
CA PHE A 77 12.43 17.87 -6.01
C PHE A 77 13.39 16.75 -6.47
N ASP A 78 14.50 16.53 -5.77
CA ASP A 78 15.48 15.50 -6.08
C ASP A 78 14.91 14.09 -6.15
N LYS A 79 13.86 13.79 -5.38
CA LYS A 79 13.16 12.50 -5.41
C LYS A 79 12.61 12.16 -6.78
N LEU A 80 11.92 13.11 -7.43
CA LEU A 80 11.37 12.90 -8.76
C LEU A 80 12.48 12.75 -9.81
N PHE A 81 13.53 13.60 -9.72
CA PHE A 81 14.71 13.50 -10.57
C PHE A 81 15.40 12.14 -10.43
N LYS A 82 15.63 11.67 -9.21
CA LYS A 82 16.24 10.35 -8.94
C LYS A 82 15.43 9.20 -9.52
N LYS A 83 14.10 9.25 -9.42
CA LYS A 83 13.22 8.26 -10.05
C LYS A 83 13.37 8.26 -11.57
N ALA A 84 13.39 9.42 -12.21
CA ALA A 84 13.58 9.54 -13.65
C ALA A 84 14.99 9.09 -14.08
N LEU A 85 16.02 9.49 -13.34
CA LEU A 85 17.42 9.07 -13.57
C LEU A 85 17.57 7.55 -13.45
N PHE A 86 16.99 6.94 -12.40
CA PHE A 86 16.97 5.48 -12.26
C PHE A 86 16.31 4.82 -13.46
N SER A 87 15.12 5.28 -13.85
CA SER A 87 14.39 4.74 -14.99
C SER A 87 15.21 4.81 -16.29
N HIS A 88 15.87 5.94 -16.53
CA HIS A 88 16.74 6.11 -17.70
C HIS A 88 17.97 5.18 -17.66
N CYS A 89 18.72 5.17 -16.56
CA CYS A 89 19.93 4.35 -16.42
C CYS A 89 19.65 2.85 -16.46
N SER A 90 18.51 2.42 -15.91
CA SER A 90 18.15 1.00 -15.83
C SER A 90 17.49 0.45 -17.10
N TYR A 91 17.16 1.31 -18.08
CA TYR A 91 16.53 0.87 -19.34
C TYR A 91 17.37 -0.19 -20.08
N LYS A 92 18.69 0.04 -20.17
CA LYS A 92 19.61 -0.90 -20.81
C LYS A 92 19.66 -2.24 -20.06
N SER A 93 19.78 -2.18 -18.72
CA SER A 93 19.78 -3.38 -17.88
C SER A 93 18.48 -4.16 -18.00
N ALA A 94 17.34 -3.47 -18.08
CA ALA A 94 16.04 -4.11 -18.31
C ALA A 94 16.01 -4.85 -19.65
N LYS A 95 16.49 -4.21 -20.71
CA LYS A 95 16.55 -4.82 -22.04
C LYS A 95 17.49 -6.05 -22.06
N GLU A 96 18.62 -5.98 -21.38
CA GLU A 96 19.55 -7.10 -21.24
C GLU A 96 18.91 -8.26 -20.46
N LEU A 97 18.25 -8.00 -19.34
CA LEU A 97 17.54 -9.03 -18.55
C LEU A 97 16.42 -9.71 -19.35
N ILE A 98 15.64 -8.95 -20.10
CA ILE A 98 14.59 -9.50 -20.98
C ILE A 98 15.22 -10.49 -21.98
N ALA A 99 16.34 -10.14 -22.61
CA ALA A 99 16.98 -10.97 -23.61
C ALA A 99 17.70 -12.19 -23.01
N THR A 100 18.38 -12.04 -21.87
CA THR A 100 19.24 -13.09 -21.30
C THR A 100 18.52 -14.06 -20.41
N HIS A 101 17.47 -13.61 -19.70
CA HIS A 101 16.70 -14.46 -18.77
C HIS A 101 15.37 -14.93 -19.34
N GLY A 102 14.97 -14.44 -20.53
CA GLY A 102 13.69 -14.80 -21.11
C GLY A 102 12.52 -14.32 -20.27
N ILE A 103 12.51 -13.04 -19.94
CA ILE A 103 11.44 -12.41 -19.16
C ILE A 103 10.13 -12.46 -19.95
N ASP A 104 9.06 -12.96 -19.35
CA ASP A 104 7.72 -13.03 -19.92
C ASP A 104 6.92 -11.75 -19.69
N VAL A 105 7.07 -11.14 -18.51
CA VAL A 105 6.22 -10.04 -18.02
C VAL A 105 7.06 -8.88 -17.50
N LEU A 106 6.71 -7.67 -17.90
CA LEU A 106 7.22 -6.42 -17.35
C LEU A 106 6.11 -5.72 -16.56
N LEU A 107 6.29 -5.61 -15.25
CA LEU A 107 5.35 -4.94 -14.35
C LEU A 107 5.80 -3.48 -14.10
N LEU A 108 4.95 -2.52 -14.45
CA LEU A 108 5.16 -1.09 -14.26
C LEU A 108 4.05 -0.52 -13.34
N TYR A 109 4.36 0.55 -12.60
CA TYR A 109 3.40 1.12 -11.65
C TYR A 109 3.48 2.63 -11.44
N ASN A 110 4.42 3.33 -12.11
CA ASN A 110 4.62 4.76 -11.83
C ASN A 110 5.04 5.54 -13.08
N ILE A 111 4.66 6.82 -13.15
CA ILE A 111 4.94 7.73 -14.28
C ILE A 111 6.42 7.79 -14.66
N PRO A 112 7.40 7.92 -13.73
CA PRO A 112 8.82 7.92 -14.08
C PRO A 112 9.30 6.67 -14.84
N GLN A 113 8.54 5.58 -14.85
CA GLN A 113 8.85 4.37 -15.61
C GLN A 113 8.48 4.46 -17.11
N TYR A 114 8.10 5.62 -17.60
CA TYR A 114 7.70 5.85 -18.99
C TYR A 114 8.67 5.23 -20.02
N PHE A 115 9.98 5.31 -19.79
CA PHE A 115 10.96 4.74 -20.70
C PHE A 115 10.80 3.22 -20.89
N PHE A 116 10.43 2.49 -19.83
CA PHE A 116 10.23 1.06 -19.90
C PHE A 116 9.02 0.67 -20.75
N SER A 117 8.01 1.53 -20.87
CA SER A 117 6.83 1.26 -21.69
C SER A 117 7.13 1.12 -23.20
N ASN A 118 8.36 1.44 -23.64
CA ASN A 118 8.82 1.23 -25.01
C ASN A 118 9.49 -0.14 -25.23
N LEU A 119 9.71 -0.95 -24.18
CA LEU A 119 10.28 -2.29 -24.31
C LEU A 119 9.27 -3.21 -24.99
N LYS A 120 9.76 -3.99 -25.94
CA LYS A 120 8.94 -4.93 -26.73
C LYS A 120 9.35 -6.39 -26.45
N GLY A 121 8.49 -7.31 -26.84
CA GLY A 121 8.76 -8.75 -26.71
C GLY A 121 8.36 -9.33 -25.34
N VAL A 122 7.73 -8.55 -24.48
CA VAL A 122 7.21 -8.96 -23.17
C VAL A 122 5.77 -8.52 -23.00
N VAL A 123 4.99 -9.22 -22.19
CA VAL A 123 3.67 -8.75 -21.74
C VAL A 123 3.90 -7.58 -20.78
N GLN A 124 3.38 -6.41 -21.12
CA GLN A 124 3.48 -5.25 -20.25
C GLN A 124 2.23 -5.11 -19.41
N VAL A 125 2.42 -5.06 -18.09
CA VAL A 125 1.37 -4.74 -17.13
C VAL A 125 1.64 -3.37 -16.54
N PHE A 126 0.64 -2.49 -16.56
CA PHE A 126 0.67 -1.25 -15.81
C PHE A 126 -0.31 -1.35 -14.64
N ASP A 127 0.22 -1.35 -13.42
CA ASP A 127 -0.57 -1.42 -12.18
C ASP A 127 -0.85 0.00 -11.66
N TYR A 128 -2.03 0.52 -11.94
CA TYR A 128 -2.49 1.83 -11.49
C TYR A 128 -3.03 1.70 -10.07
N ALA A 129 -2.13 1.68 -9.10
CA ALA A 129 -2.43 1.38 -7.70
C ALA A 129 -2.81 2.60 -6.85
N ASP A 130 -2.55 3.82 -7.34
CA ASP A 130 -2.81 5.08 -6.65
C ASP A 130 -3.21 6.17 -7.63
N ASP A 131 -3.90 7.22 -7.16
CA ASP A 131 -4.16 8.43 -7.94
C ASP A 131 -2.87 9.26 -8.08
N TYR A 132 -2.01 8.86 -9.02
CA TYR A 132 -0.69 9.46 -9.22
C TYR A 132 -0.74 10.95 -9.57
N ILE A 133 -1.82 11.42 -10.19
CA ILE A 133 -1.96 12.84 -10.54
C ILE A 133 -2.26 13.68 -9.30
N ASP A 134 -3.18 13.23 -8.44
CA ASP A 134 -3.44 13.91 -7.16
C ASP A 134 -2.20 13.87 -6.25
N MET A 135 -1.52 12.74 -6.17
CA MET A 135 -0.28 12.61 -5.41
C MET A 135 0.81 13.55 -5.93
N LEU A 136 1.00 13.65 -7.24
CA LEU A 136 1.97 14.55 -7.86
C LEU A 136 1.61 16.01 -7.59
N ALA A 137 0.35 16.38 -7.69
CA ALA A 137 -0.13 17.73 -7.36
C ALA A 137 0.21 18.11 -5.91
N LYS A 138 0.04 17.20 -4.97
CA LYS A 138 0.41 17.39 -3.55
C LYS A 138 1.92 17.47 -3.35
N GLU A 139 2.71 16.62 -4.02
CA GLU A 139 4.17 16.63 -3.93
C GLU A 139 4.78 17.93 -4.47
N LEU A 140 4.25 18.44 -5.57
CA LEU A 140 4.67 19.71 -6.17
C LEU A 140 4.17 20.93 -5.38
N GLY A 141 3.08 20.82 -4.64
CA GLY A 141 2.52 21.89 -3.82
C GLY A 141 2.30 23.18 -4.61
N ARG A 142 2.92 24.30 -4.16
CA ARG A 142 2.77 25.62 -4.81
C ARG A 142 3.36 25.71 -6.22
N VAL A 143 4.22 24.77 -6.62
CA VAL A 143 4.81 24.71 -7.97
C VAL A 143 3.94 23.88 -8.92
N SER A 144 2.93 23.21 -8.40
CA SER A 144 1.95 22.50 -9.20
C SER A 144 1.17 23.50 -10.10
N ASN A 145 1.18 23.23 -11.38
CA ASN A 145 0.37 23.97 -12.34
C ASN A 145 -0.32 22.99 -13.29
N ARG A 146 -1.40 23.48 -13.95
CA ARG A 146 -2.22 22.66 -14.81
C ARG A 146 -1.42 22.01 -15.95
N ILE A 147 -0.49 22.73 -16.56
CA ILE A 147 0.32 22.22 -17.68
C ILE A 147 1.18 21.01 -17.23
N THR A 148 1.80 21.11 -16.06
CA THR A 148 2.62 20.00 -15.51
C THR A 148 1.76 18.78 -15.24
N LEU A 149 0.56 18.96 -14.70
CA LEU A 149 -0.35 17.84 -14.41
C LEU A 149 -0.93 17.27 -15.71
N ASP A 150 -1.27 18.09 -16.70
CA ASP A 150 -1.76 17.65 -18.01
C ASP A 150 -0.67 16.82 -18.75
N ILE A 151 0.62 17.23 -18.65
CA ILE A 151 1.74 16.44 -19.20
C ILE A 151 1.89 15.11 -18.45
N ALA A 152 1.81 15.12 -17.13
CA ALA A 152 1.92 13.89 -16.34
C ALA A 152 0.76 12.92 -16.65
N ASP A 153 -0.44 13.43 -16.79
CA ASP A 153 -1.61 12.63 -17.20
C ASP A 153 -1.45 12.08 -18.61
N TYR A 154 -1.01 12.88 -19.56
CA TYR A 154 -0.73 12.42 -20.93
C TYR A 154 0.30 11.28 -20.95
N VAL A 155 1.37 11.39 -20.15
CA VAL A 155 2.38 10.33 -20.01
C VAL A 155 1.76 9.07 -19.42
N LEU A 156 0.97 9.21 -18.37
CA LEU A 156 0.27 8.12 -17.70
C LEU A 156 -0.68 7.39 -18.67
N GLN A 157 -1.55 8.14 -19.36
CA GLN A 157 -2.46 7.58 -20.36
C GLN A 157 -1.71 6.88 -21.50
N THR A 158 -0.56 7.43 -21.92
CA THR A 158 0.29 6.80 -22.94
C THR A 158 0.85 5.47 -22.44
N MET A 159 1.28 5.38 -21.18
CA MET A 159 1.78 4.12 -20.60
C MET A 159 0.68 3.06 -20.53
N MET A 160 -0.52 3.44 -20.07
CA MET A 160 -1.67 2.54 -20.02
C MET A 160 -2.09 2.03 -21.41
N LYS A 161 -2.12 2.91 -22.41
CA LYS A 161 -2.42 2.52 -23.81
C LYS A 161 -1.36 1.59 -24.44
N ARG A 162 -0.12 1.64 -23.97
CA ARG A 162 0.97 0.75 -24.42
C ARG A 162 0.99 -0.56 -23.67
N ALA A 163 0.46 -0.59 -22.45
CA ALA A 163 0.39 -1.81 -21.65
C ALA A 163 -0.50 -2.85 -22.33
N THR A 164 -0.13 -4.10 -22.22
CA THR A 164 -0.98 -5.23 -22.64
C THR A 164 -2.17 -5.38 -21.70
N ILE A 165 -1.93 -5.08 -20.41
CA ILE A 165 -2.93 -5.14 -19.35
C ILE A 165 -2.74 -3.90 -18.47
N THR A 166 -3.83 -3.22 -18.13
CA THR A 166 -3.86 -2.26 -17.03
C THR A 166 -4.63 -2.85 -15.86
N THR A 167 -4.01 -2.86 -14.68
CA THR A 167 -4.66 -3.24 -13.43
C THR A 167 -4.85 -2.05 -12.52
N THR A 168 -5.81 -2.10 -11.62
CA THR A 168 -6.03 -1.11 -10.57
C THR A 168 -6.45 -1.78 -9.27
N VAL A 169 -6.30 -1.08 -8.14
CA VAL A 169 -6.59 -1.64 -6.81
C VAL A 169 -8.05 -1.49 -6.38
N ALA A 170 -8.80 -0.63 -7.07
CA ALA A 170 -10.14 -0.23 -6.65
C ALA A 170 -11.07 -0.01 -7.84
N TYR A 171 -12.34 -0.36 -7.70
CA TYR A 171 -13.36 -0.09 -8.72
C TYR A 171 -13.58 1.41 -8.93
N GLU A 172 -13.52 2.20 -7.85
CA GLU A 172 -13.65 3.65 -7.95
C GLU A 172 -12.44 4.29 -8.65
N LEU A 173 -11.25 3.70 -8.49
CA LEU A 173 -10.06 4.15 -9.21
C LEU A 173 -10.13 3.75 -10.70
N ALA A 174 -10.70 2.59 -11.00
CA ALA A 174 -10.90 2.12 -12.38
C ALA A 174 -11.77 3.09 -13.20
N LYS A 175 -12.76 3.73 -12.59
CA LYS A 175 -13.62 4.74 -13.26
C LYS A 175 -12.88 5.99 -13.73
N ALA A 176 -11.68 6.25 -13.18
CA ALA A 176 -10.84 7.38 -13.56
C ALA A 176 -9.88 7.06 -14.71
N VAL A 177 -9.91 5.85 -15.26
CA VAL A 177 -9.01 5.35 -16.30
C VAL A 177 -9.81 5.12 -17.58
N ASP A 178 -9.33 5.65 -18.70
CA ASP A 178 -9.91 5.38 -20.02
C ASP A 178 -9.43 4.01 -20.54
N GLY A 179 -10.37 3.11 -20.85
CA GLY A 179 -10.09 1.79 -21.43
C GLY A 179 -10.38 0.62 -20.50
N ASP A 180 -9.99 -0.58 -20.95
CA ASP A 180 -10.21 -1.81 -20.21
C ASP A 180 -9.21 -1.92 -19.05
N VAL A 181 -9.73 -1.99 -17.83
CA VAL A 181 -8.96 -2.08 -16.60
C VAL A 181 -9.46 -3.24 -15.76
N VAL A 182 -8.54 -4.05 -15.26
CA VAL A 182 -8.86 -5.18 -14.37
C VAL A 182 -8.61 -4.76 -12.93
N VAL A 183 -9.61 -4.93 -12.06
CA VAL A 183 -9.43 -4.66 -10.63
C VAL A 183 -8.70 -5.82 -9.98
N LEU A 184 -7.51 -5.51 -9.45
CA LEU A 184 -6.66 -6.41 -8.66
C LEU A 184 -6.45 -5.76 -7.28
N PRO A 185 -7.31 -6.03 -6.30
CA PRO A 185 -7.34 -5.31 -5.03
C PRO A 185 -6.08 -5.51 -4.19
N ASN A 186 -5.96 -4.75 -3.12
CA ASN A 186 -4.98 -5.04 -2.07
C ASN A 186 -5.43 -6.23 -1.23
N GLY A 187 -4.48 -6.86 -0.54
CA GLY A 187 -4.74 -8.03 0.28
C GLY A 187 -3.90 -8.06 1.53
N VAL A 188 -4.03 -9.15 2.27
CA VAL A 188 -3.30 -9.40 3.51
C VAL A 188 -2.47 -10.68 3.41
N ASN A 189 -1.31 -10.69 4.05
CA ASN A 189 -0.54 -11.91 4.26
C ASN A 189 -1.01 -12.60 5.54
N HIS A 190 -1.96 -13.54 5.40
CA HIS A 190 -2.50 -14.26 6.56
C HIS A 190 -1.47 -15.18 7.24
N LYS A 191 -0.46 -15.68 6.52
CA LYS A 191 0.62 -16.50 7.09
C LYS A 191 1.52 -15.71 8.05
N ALA A 192 1.58 -14.37 7.91
CA ALA A 192 2.33 -13.53 8.83
C ALA A 192 1.77 -13.55 10.26
N PHE A 193 0.50 -13.97 10.45
CA PHE A 193 -0.09 -14.13 11.78
C PHE A 193 0.50 -15.33 12.56
N GLU A 194 0.91 -16.36 11.85
CA GLU A 194 1.48 -17.56 12.46
C GLU A 194 2.87 -17.30 13.04
N GLN A 195 3.56 -16.28 12.50
CA GLN A 195 4.90 -15.84 12.92
C GLN A 195 4.88 -14.64 13.86
N MET A 196 3.75 -14.38 14.55
CA MET A 196 3.61 -13.19 15.38
C MET A 196 4.64 -13.14 16.51
N PHE A 197 5.43 -12.08 16.50
CA PHE A 197 6.27 -11.72 17.64
C PHE A 197 5.40 -11.22 18.79
N ALA A 198 5.60 -11.76 19.99
CA ALA A 198 4.96 -11.20 21.16
C ALA A 198 5.50 -9.77 21.39
N LEU A 199 4.61 -8.82 21.65
CA LEU A 199 5.05 -7.50 22.11
C LEU A 199 5.68 -7.63 23.48
N PRO A 200 6.81 -6.94 23.76
CA PRO A 200 7.39 -6.89 25.09
C PRO A 200 6.35 -6.42 26.12
N GLY A 201 6.37 -7.00 27.33
CA GLY A 201 5.48 -6.59 28.40
C GLY A 201 5.61 -5.09 28.69
N GLY A 202 4.49 -4.40 28.87
CA GLY A 202 4.44 -2.95 29.10
C GLY A 202 4.54 -2.09 27.84
N THR A 203 4.64 -2.68 26.64
CA THR A 203 4.63 -1.92 25.36
C THR A 203 3.31 -1.14 25.18
N ILE A 204 2.19 -1.73 25.61
CA ILE A 204 0.89 -1.08 25.59
C ILE A 204 0.50 -0.69 27.00
N GLN A 205 0.21 0.61 27.18
CA GLN A 205 -0.01 1.21 28.50
C GLN A 205 -1.47 1.07 29.02
N SER A 206 -2.34 0.41 28.27
CA SER A 206 -3.70 0.13 28.72
C SER A 206 -3.70 -1.03 29.72
N LYS A 207 -4.25 -0.81 30.92
CA LYS A 207 -4.33 -1.86 31.94
C LYS A 207 -5.68 -2.59 31.95
N ASP A 208 -6.78 -1.96 31.70
CA ASP A 208 -8.12 -2.60 31.80
C ASP A 208 -9.17 -1.87 30.92
N LYS A 209 -8.70 -0.95 30.05
CA LYS A 209 -9.59 -0.19 29.17
C LYS A 209 -9.65 -0.85 27.81
N PRO A 210 -10.80 -0.82 27.12
CA PRO A 210 -10.90 -1.19 25.71
C PRO A 210 -9.89 -0.40 24.86
N ILE A 211 -9.24 -1.09 23.93
CA ILE A 211 -8.23 -0.49 23.06
C ILE A 211 -8.82 -0.25 21.68
N VAL A 212 -8.95 1.03 21.32
CA VAL A 212 -9.33 1.47 19.97
C VAL A 212 -8.07 1.89 19.24
N GLY A 213 -7.77 1.26 18.10
CA GLY A 213 -6.47 1.42 17.48
C GLY A 213 -6.49 1.78 16.01
N PHE A 214 -5.43 2.50 15.60
CA PHE A 214 -5.10 2.82 14.22
C PHE A 214 -3.70 2.32 13.89
N VAL A 215 -3.51 1.73 12.71
CA VAL A 215 -2.20 1.37 12.17
C VAL A 215 -2.02 2.02 10.80
N GLY A 216 -0.87 2.65 10.56
CA GLY A 216 -0.52 3.14 9.25
C GLY A 216 0.28 4.44 9.24
N ALA A 217 0.49 4.96 8.02
CA ALA A 217 1.14 6.24 7.83
C ALA A 217 0.24 7.39 8.28
N PHE A 218 0.86 8.38 8.96
CA PHE A 218 0.22 9.63 9.37
C PHE A 218 0.23 10.60 8.19
N GLU A 219 -0.76 10.47 7.32
CA GLU A 219 -0.85 11.23 6.09
C GLU A 219 -2.08 12.17 6.10
N TYR A 220 -2.03 13.20 5.27
CA TYR A 220 -3.01 14.29 5.20
C TYR A 220 -4.46 13.83 4.96
N PHE A 221 -4.64 12.65 4.39
CA PHE A 221 -5.95 12.08 4.09
C PHE A 221 -6.55 11.27 5.25
N ILE A 222 -5.82 11.05 6.35
CA ILE A 222 -6.36 10.41 7.56
C ILE A 222 -7.04 11.47 8.43
N ASP A 223 -8.19 11.16 8.98
CA ASP A 223 -8.92 12.07 9.86
C ASP A 223 -8.54 11.87 11.33
N PHE A 224 -7.34 12.32 11.67
CA PHE A 224 -6.87 12.27 13.05
C PHE A 224 -7.63 13.23 13.97
N ASP A 225 -8.24 14.30 13.44
CA ASP A 225 -8.99 15.24 14.28
C ASP A 225 -10.23 14.56 14.88
N SER A 226 -10.95 13.72 14.12
CA SER A 226 -12.03 12.87 14.63
C SER A 226 -11.55 11.84 15.67
N ILE A 227 -10.34 11.29 15.51
CA ILE A 227 -9.77 10.35 16.49
C ILE A 227 -9.42 11.08 17.80
N LEU A 228 -8.83 12.28 17.72
CA LEU A 228 -8.50 13.08 18.90
C LEU A 228 -9.76 13.58 19.64
N GLU A 229 -10.82 13.95 18.91
CA GLU A 229 -12.13 14.28 19.50
C GLU A 229 -12.71 13.07 20.25
N ALA A 230 -12.65 11.87 19.65
CA ALA A 230 -13.12 10.66 20.31
C ALA A 230 -12.28 10.32 21.56
N ALA A 231 -10.96 10.50 21.53
CA ALA A 231 -10.11 10.29 22.69
C ALA A 231 -10.44 11.25 23.84
N GLU A 232 -10.74 12.51 23.54
CA GLU A 232 -11.14 13.51 24.52
C GLU A 232 -12.48 13.16 25.20
N MET A 233 -13.44 12.65 24.43
CA MET A 233 -14.80 12.36 24.87
C MET A 233 -14.99 10.95 25.46
N LEU A 234 -13.99 10.06 25.35
CA LEU A 234 -14.02 8.69 25.84
C LEU A 234 -12.80 8.40 26.74
N PRO A 235 -12.70 8.99 27.94
CA PRO A 235 -11.55 8.82 28.84
C PRO A 235 -11.39 7.40 29.37
N ASP A 236 -12.43 6.59 29.30
CA ASP A 236 -12.48 5.16 29.67
C ASP A 236 -12.03 4.22 28.53
N VAL A 237 -11.70 4.75 27.36
CA VAL A 237 -11.16 4.01 26.21
C VAL A 237 -9.69 4.40 26.04
N HIS A 238 -8.82 3.43 25.72
CA HIS A 238 -7.43 3.67 25.37
C HIS A 238 -7.26 3.71 23.85
N PHE A 239 -6.70 4.80 23.34
CA PHE A 239 -6.43 4.98 21.92
C PHE A 239 -4.96 4.65 21.61
N LEU A 240 -4.75 3.67 20.71
CA LEU A 240 -3.42 3.20 20.32
C LEU A 240 -3.14 3.54 18.85
N LEU A 241 -2.26 4.50 18.62
CA LEU A 241 -1.91 4.97 17.27
C LEU A 241 -0.51 4.47 16.89
N VAL A 242 -0.47 3.52 15.95
CA VAL A 242 0.75 2.83 15.51
C VAL A 242 1.18 3.33 14.14
N GLY A 243 2.42 3.83 14.05
CA GLY A 243 2.98 4.33 12.81
C GLY A 243 3.56 5.72 12.92
N THR A 244 4.00 6.26 11.79
CA THR A 244 4.56 7.62 11.65
C THR A 244 4.26 8.15 10.25
N GLY A 245 4.56 9.42 9.97
CA GLY A 245 4.32 10.04 8.67
C GLY A 245 4.43 11.55 8.73
N ARG A 246 3.98 12.24 7.68
CA ARG A 246 4.10 13.70 7.55
C ARG A 246 3.38 14.45 8.64
N ASP A 247 2.21 13.96 9.08
CA ASP A 247 1.36 14.63 10.06
C ASP A 247 1.64 14.19 11.51
N TRP A 248 2.65 13.32 11.72
CA TRP A 248 2.99 12.77 13.03
C TRP A 248 3.20 13.84 14.11
N GLU A 249 4.06 14.82 13.85
CA GLU A 249 4.37 15.87 14.83
C GLU A 249 3.17 16.76 15.10
N ILE A 250 2.36 17.03 14.07
CA ILE A 250 1.14 17.84 14.19
C ILE A 250 0.12 17.14 15.08
N VAL A 251 -0.14 15.85 14.81
CA VAL A 251 -1.15 15.06 15.52
C VAL A 251 -0.74 14.83 16.98
N SER A 252 0.51 14.43 17.22
CA SER A 252 1.04 14.22 18.57
C SER A 252 1.10 15.53 19.37
N GLY A 253 1.43 16.66 18.72
CA GLY A 253 1.39 17.99 19.31
C GLY A 253 -0.02 18.41 19.71
N LYS A 254 -1.04 18.16 18.88
CA LYS A 254 -2.45 18.40 19.20
C LYS A 254 -2.91 17.57 20.40
N ALA A 255 -2.59 16.28 20.45
CA ALA A 255 -2.93 15.42 21.58
C ALA A 255 -2.33 15.93 22.89
N LYS A 256 -1.05 16.33 22.85
CA LYS A 256 -0.36 16.94 24.01
C LYS A 256 -0.99 18.26 24.45
N ALA A 257 -1.34 19.13 23.51
CA ALA A 257 -2.00 20.41 23.81
C ALA A 257 -3.37 20.22 24.47
N LYS A 258 -4.10 19.17 24.10
CA LYS A 258 -5.37 18.76 24.71
C LYS A 258 -5.20 17.96 26.01
N GLN A 259 -3.98 17.67 26.43
CA GLN A 259 -3.66 16.89 27.63
C GLN A 259 -4.34 15.49 27.65
N LEU A 260 -4.40 14.83 26.49
CA LEU A 260 -5.03 13.49 26.39
C LEU A 260 -4.11 12.43 27.00
N GLU A 261 -4.50 11.87 28.13
CA GLU A 261 -3.73 10.81 28.84
C GLU A 261 -4.07 9.38 28.38
N ASN A 262 -5.19 9.22 27.66
CA ASN A 262 -5.70 7.94 27.19
C ASN A 262 -5.31 7.65 25.72
N ILE A 263 -4.33 8.36 25.16
CA ILE A 263 -3.83 8.14 23.81
C ILE A 263 -2.33 7.81 23.84
N GLN A 264 -1.96 6.74 23.16
CA GLN A 264 -0.58 6.29 23.03
C GLN A 264 -0.15 6.30 21.56
N PHE A 265 1.02 6.90 21.31
CA PHE A 265 1.69 6.91 20.01
C PHE A 265 2.92 6.02 20.07
N THR A 266 3.04 5.03 19.17
CA THR A 266 4.20 4.12 19.17
C THR A 266 5.37 4.63 18.34
N GLY A 267 5.10 5.55 17.38
CA GLY A 267 6.03 5.81 16.29
C GLY A 267 6.03 4.68 15.26
N GLY A 268 7.02 4.71 14.37
CA GLY A 268 7.22 3.66 13.38
C GLY A 268 7.61 2.34 14.04
N VAL A 269 6.94 1.25 13.63
CA VAL A 269 7.24 -0.11 14.11
C VAL A 269 7.64 -1.00 12.93
N PRO A 270 8.48 -2.03 13.12
CA PRO A 270 8.77 -3.01 12.09
C PRO A 270 7.48 -3.69 11.61
N HIS A 271 7.35 -3.91 10.28
CA HIS A 271 6.16 -4.53 9.69
C HIS A 271 5.79 -5.87 10.35
N ALA A 272 6.77 -6.67 10.71
CA ALA A 272 6.57 -7.95 11.41
C ALA A 272 5.86 -7.81 12.78
N GLN A 273 5.91 -6.64 13.42
CA GLN A 273 5.25 -6.37 14.70
C GLN A 273 3.84 -5.80 14.54
N VAL A 274 3.48 -5.30 13.35
CA VAL A 274 2.17 -4.66 13.08
C VAL A 274 1.01 -5.55 13.53
N PHE A 275 1.07 -6.83 13.19
CA PHE A 275 0.02 -7.78 13.55
C PHE A 275 -0.13 -8.00 15.04
N ALA A 276 0.96 -7.93 15.81
CA ALA A 276 0.90 -8.03 17.27
C ALA A 276 0.19 -6.81 17.89
N TYR A 277 0.41 -5.61 17.35
CA TYR A 277 -0.32 -4.41 17.76
C TYR A 277 -1.82 -4.52 17.41
N ILE A 278 -2.16 -4.97 16.19
CA ILE A 278 -3.56 -5.17 15.80
C ILE A 278 -4.23 -6.20 16.70
N LYS A 279 -3.53 -7.29 17.05
CA LYS A 279 -4.05 -8.32 17.96
C LYS A 279 -4.44 -7.74 19.32
N ALA A 280 -3.68 -6.80 19.82
CA ALA A 280 -3.94 -6.15 21.10
C ALA A 280 -5.11 -5.14 21.07
N MET A 281 -5.53 -4.66 19.89
CA MET A 281 -6.68 -3.78 19.75
C MET A 281 -7.98 -4.55 19.89
N ASP A 282 -9.00 -3.91 20.45
CA ASP A 282 -10.37 -4.42 20.49
C ASP A 282 -11.19 -3.92 19.29
N ILE A 283 -11.01 -2.66 18.92
CA ILE A 283 -11.67 -2.00 17.77
C ILE A 283 -10.62 -1.36 16.91
N CYS A 284 -10.71 -1.51 15.59
CA CYS A 284 -9.75 -0.93 14.66
C CYS A 284 -10.36 0.20 13.82
N LEU A 285 -9.54 1.22 13.54
CA LEU A 285 -9.97 2.45 12.88
C LEU A 285 -9.41 2.54 11.45
N ASN A 286 -10.34 2.62 10.48
CA ASN A 286 -10.06 2.91 9.08
C ASN A 286 -10.66 4.29 8.72
N ILE A 287 -10.23 5.32 9.43
CA ILE A 287 -10.81 6.68 9.39
C ILE A 287 -10.04 7.56 8.42
N PHE A 288 -10.73 8.07 7.42
CA PHE A 288 -10.21 8.93 6.37
C PHE A 288 -11.00 10.24 6.29
N LYS A 289 -10.36 11.30 5.81
CA LYS A 289 -11.08 12.48 5.35
C LYS A 289 -11.82 12.13 4.04
N PRO A 290 -13.07 12.55 3.85
CA PRO A 290 -13.85 12.26 2.64
C PRO A 290 -13.38 13.15 1.47
N ILE A 291 -12.19 12.88 0.94
CA ILE A 291 -11.58 13.56 -0.20
C ILE A 291 -11.39 12.59 -1.37
N PRO A 292 -11.26 13.07 -2.63
CA PRO A 292 -11.28 12.20 -3.81
C PRO A 292 -10.31 11.02 -3.75
N VAL A 293 -9.06 11.24 -3.29
CA VAL A 293 -8.06 10.16 -3.16
C VAL A 293 -8.49 9.09 -2.16
N SER A 294 -9.20 9.47 -1.09
CA SER A 294 -9.70 8.51 -0.09
C SER A 294 -10.83 7.64 -0.66
N HIS A 295 -11.74 8.24 -1.43
CA HIS A 295 -12.86 7.51 -2.05
C HIS A 295 -12.41 6.45 -3.05
N ARG A 296 -11.23 6.63 -3.67
CA ARG A 296 -10.61 5.72 -4.64
C ARG A 296 -9.61 4.75 -4.02
N ALA A 297 -9.39 4.80 -2.71
CA ALA A 297 -8.40 3.97 -2.05
C ALA A 297 -8.94 2.57 -1.73
N CYS A 298 -8.07 1.56 -1.86
CA CYS A 298 -8.26 0.22 -1.32
C CYS A 298 -7.30 0.01 -0.14
N PRO A 299 -7.69 0.35 1.11
CA PRO A 299 -6.79 0.39 2.24
C PRO A 299 -6.34 -1.00 2.69
N ILE A 300 -5.04 -1.30 2.63
CA ILE A 300 -4.47 -2.58 3.09
C ILE A 300 -4.84 -2.86 4.55
N LYS A 301 -4.76 -1.84 5.42
CA LYS A 301 -5.08 -1.94 6.85
C LYS A 301 -6.47 -2.52 7.13
N LEU A 302 -7.45 -2.26 6.25
CA LEU A 302 -8.80 -2.83 6.38
C LEU A 302 -8.75 -4.36 6.39
N PHE A 303 -8.03 -4.95 5.44
CA PHE A 303 -7.88 -6.41 5.35
C PHE A 303 -7.01 -6.97 6.49
N GLU A 304 -5.98 -6.22 6.93
CA GLU A 304 -5.17 -6.59 8.09
C GLU A 304 -6.02 -6.66 9.38
N TYR A 305 -6.92 -5.71 9.60
CA TYR A 305 -7.84 -5.69 10.74
C TYR A 305 -8.85 -6.84 10.67
N MET A 306 -9.52 -6.98 9.52
CA MET A 306 -10.52 -8.03 9.31
C MET A 306 -9.92 -9.42 9.41
N SER A 307 -8.68 -9.62 8.93
CA SER A 307 -7.98 -10.90 9.03
C SER A 307 -7.74 -11.37 10.48
N GLN A 308 -7.75 -10.44 11.43
CA GLN A 308 -7.65 -10.73 12.86
C GLN A 308 -9.01 -10.69 13.58
N LYS A 309 -10.10 -10.74 12.83
CA LYS A 309 -11.48 -10.73 13.38
C LYS A 309 -11.75 -9.52 14.28
N LYS A 310 -11.20 -8.34 13.88
CA LYS A 310 -11.43 -7.11 14.62
C LYS A 310 -12.68 -6.41 14.10
N PRO A 311 -13.57 -5.91 14.96
CA PRO A 311 -14.55 -4.90 14.57
C PRO A 311 -13.84 -3.69 13.98
N VAL A 312 -14.31 -3.22 12.83
CA VAL A 312 -13.69 -2.09 12.12
C VAL A 312 -14.70 -0.96 12.00
N ILE A 313 -14.30 0.25 12.40
CA ILE A 313 -15.02 1.49 12.12
C ILE A 313 -14.29 2.18 10.95
N SER A 314 -15.04 2.50 9.91
CA SER A 314 -14.50 3.15 8.72
C SER A 314 -15.28 4.40 8.35
N THR A 315 -14.63 5.35 7.69
CA THR A 315 -15.33 6.39 6.94
C THR A 315 -16.06 5.76 5.75
N ARG A 316 -17.21 6.33 5.34
CA ARG A 316 -17.95 5.88 4.16
C ARG A 316 -17.23 6.26 2.88
N LEU A 317 -16.25 5.45 2.48
CA LEU A 317 -15.56 5.59 1.21
C LEU A 317 -16.36 4.90 0.09
N ASP A 318 -16.35 5.47 -1.13
CA ASP A 318 -17.12 4.87 -2.23
C ASP A 318 -16.64 3.48 -2.60
N GLU A 319 -15.33 3.21 -2.55
CA GLU A 319 -14.78 1.88 -2.79
C GLU A 319 -15.32 0.82 -1.83
N LEU A 320 -15.61 1.18 -0.57
CA LEU A 320 -16.11 0.22 0.42
C LEU A 320 -17.50 -0.31 0.09
N LYS A 321 -18.28 0.37 -0.76
CA LYS A 321 -19.57 -0.15 -1.28
C LYS A 321 -19.39 -1.43 -2.11
N ASN A 322 -18.21 -1.62 -2.67
CA ASN A 322 -17.85 -2.81 -3.46
C ASN A 322 -17.30 -3.96 -2.58
N ILE A 323 -16.88 -3.64 -1.35
CA ILE A 323 -16.22 -4.58 -0.44
C ILE A 323 -17.15 -5.00 0.71
N ASP A 324 -17.86 -4.03 1.31
CA ASP A 324 -18.67 -4.26 2.53
C ASP A 324 -20.04 -4.83 2.22
N SER A 325 -20.36 -5.94 2.84
CA SER A 325 -21.69 -6.54 2.87
C SER A 325 -22.39 -6.42 4.25
N GLY A 326 -22.10 -5.35 4.99
CA GLY A 326 -22.72 -5.02 6.27
C GLY A 326 -21.94 -5.44 7.51
N TYR A 327 -20.66 -5.78 7.36
CA TYR A 327 -19.79 -6.13 8.49
C TYR A 327 -18.98 -4.96 9.06
N LEU A 328 -18.91 -3.82 8.36
CA LEU A 328 -18.27 -2.62 8.87
C LEU A 328 -19.22 -1.78 9.73
N TYR A 329 -18.65 -0.99 10.61
CA TYR A 329 -19.26 0.17 11.24
C TYR A 329 -18.79 1.44 10.54
N TYR A 330 -19.62 2.48 10.50
CA TYR A 330 -19.29 3.70 9.77
C TYR A 330 -19.33 4.93 10.66
N ALA A 331 -18.39 5.85 10.41
CA ALA A 331 -18.30 7.15 11.05
C ALA A 331 -17.64 8.16 10.11
N ASP A 332 -18.33 9.25 9.81
CA ASP A 332 -17.86 10.34 8.94
C ASP A 332 -17.50 11.61 9.73
N SER A 333 -17.56 11.55 11.06
CA SER A 333 -17.20 12.63 11.97
C SER A 333 -16.77 12.08 13.34
N GLY A 334 -16.10 12.89 14.16
CA GLY A 334 -15.72 12.52 15.53
C GLY A 334 -16.93 12.13 16.37
N ARG A 335 -18.06 12.83 16.23
CA ARG A 335 -19.32 12.49 16.93
C ARG A 335 -19.83 11.11 16.52
N GLU A 336 -19.85 10.77 15.23
CA GLU A 336 -20.27 9.45 14.77
C GLU A 336 -19.26 8.38 15.21
N LEU A 337 -17.95 8.70 15.22
CA LEU A 337 -16.92 7.78 15.72
C LEU A 337 -17.14 7.42 17.19
N ILE A 338 -17.45 8.41 18.03
CA ILE A 338 -17.79 8.20 19.45
C ILE A 338 -19.01 7.27 19.57
N GLN A 339 -20.07 7.53 18.78
CA GLN A 339 -21.27 6.72 18.80
C GLN A 339 -21.00 5.27 18.33
N ALA A 340 -20.21 5.10 17.28
CA ALA A 340 -19.85 3.77 16.78
C ALA A 340 -19.00 2.99 17.79
N ILE A 341 -18.02 3.62 18.46
CA ILE A 341 -17.24 2.98 19.52
C ILE A 341 -18.15 2.51 20.64
N ARG A 342 -19.02 3.39 21.16
CA ARG A 342 -19.99 3.02 22.22
C ARG A 342 -20.89 1.89 21.80
N SER A 343 -21.48 1.95 20.59
CA SER A 343 -22.35 0.89 20.07
C SER A 343 -21.67 -0.48 20.00
N ILE A 344 -20.38 -0.52 19.67
CA ILE A 344 -19.60 -1.76 19.66
C ILE A 344 -19.37 -2.28 21.08
N LEU A 345 -19.01 -1.38 22.00
CA LEU A 345 -18.76 -1.74 23.40
C LEU A 345 -20.03 -2.21 24.12
N ASP A 346 -21.18 -1.63 23.79
CA ASP A 346 -22.50 -1.99 24.36
C ASP A 346 -23.04 -3.31 23.80
N ASP A 347 -22.75 -3.66 22.53
CA ASP A 347 -23.20 -4.92 21.91
C ASP A 347 -22.03 -5.70 21.27
N TRP A 348 -21.16 -6.18 22.13
CA TRP A 348 -19.99 -6.97 21.76
C TRP A 348 -20.30 -8.26 20.99
N PRO A 349 -21.40 -9.01 21.32
CA PRO A 349 -21.78 -10.19 20.54
C PRO A 349 -22.05 -9.88 19.06
N THR A 350 -22.78 -8.81 18.76
CA THR A 350 -23.04 -8.38 17.36
C THR A 350 -21.75 -7.93 16.68
N ALA A 351 -20.89 -7.19 17.37
CA ALA A 351 -19.59 -6.75 16.82
C ALA A 351 -18.71 -7.95 16.45
N ARG A 352 -18.65 -8.98 17.27
CA ARG A 352 -17.91 -10.23 16.98
C ARG A 352 -18.48 -10.97 15.77
N LYS A 353 -19.80 -11.03 15.62
CA LYS A 353 -20.44 -11.65 14.45
C LYS A 353 -20.06 -10.91 13.17
N LYS A 354 -20.14 -9.59 13.16
CA LYS A 354 -19.70 -8.76 12.02
C LYS A 354 -18.22 -8.99 11.70
N ALA A 355 -17.35 -8.94 12.70
CA ALA A 355 -15.93 -9.19 12.54
C ALA A 355 -15.62 -10.59 11.97
N GLN A 356 -16.41 -11.61 12.34
CA GLN A 356 -16.28 -12.96 11.78
C GLN A 356 -16.67 -12.99 10.29
N VAL A 357 -17.70 -12.25 9.88
CA VAL A 357 -18.07 -12.13 8.45
C VAL A 357 -16.96 -11.41 7.67
N GLY A 358 -16.45 -10.28 8.19
CA GLY A 358 -15.32 -9.56 7.58
C GLY A 358 -14.08 -10.44 7.42
N TRP A 359 -13.77 -11.26 8.43
CA TRP A 359 -12.69 -12.24 8.36
C TRP A 359 -12.92 -13.25 7.23
N GLN A 360 -14.13 -13.84 7.12
CA GLN A 360 -14.44 -14.82 6.08
C GLN A 360 -14.25 -14.21 4.68
N VAL A 361 -14.82 -13.03 4.44
CA VAL A 361 -14.64 -12.29 3.17
C VAL A 361 -13.17 -12.05 2.85
N THR A 362 -12.38 -11.68 3.87
CA THR A 362 -10.94 -11.44 3.70
C THR A 362 -10.20 -12.72 3.31
N MET A 363 -10.48 -13.83 4.00
CA MET A 363 -9.82 -15.11 3.70
C MET A 363 -10.20 -15.66 2.33
N ASP A 364 -11.44 -15.47 1.90
CA ASP A 364 -11.94 -15.99 0.63
C ASP A 364 -11.44 -15.18 -0.58
N SER A 365 -11.25 -13.84 -0.42
CA SER A 365 -11.06 -12.96 -1.57
C SER A 365 -9.85 -12.02 -1.49
N TYR A 366 -9.38 -11.67 -0.28
CA TYR A 366 -8.38 -10.61 -0.09
C TYR A 366 -7.10 -11.10 0.59
N THR A 367 -6.70 -12.36 0.40
CA THR A 367 -5.35 -12.82 0.72
C THR A 367 -4.41 -12.60 -0.46
N TRP A 368 -3.14 -12.29 -0.20
CA TRP A 368 -2.16 -12.11 -1.28
C TRP A 368 -1.98 -13.37 -2.13
N GLY A 369 -2.17 -14.55 -1.55
CA GLY A 369 -2.19 -15.80 -2.33
C GLY A 369 -3.31 -15.82 -3.37
N ARG A 370 -4.56 -15.51 -2.97
CA ARG A 370 -5.70 -15.44 -3.88
C ARG A 370 -5.54 -14.38 -4.95
N ILE A 371 -5.03 -13.20 -4.58
CA ILE A 371 -4.78 -12.09 -5.51
C ILE A 371 -3.69 -12.48 -6.51
N ALA A 372 -2.62 -13.15 -6.07
CA ALA A 372 -1.58 -13.65 -6.94
C ALA A 372 -2.08 -14.73 -7.89
N GLU A 373 -2.96 -15.64 -7.45
CA GLU A 373 -3.64 -16.63 -8.33
C GLU A 373 -4.40 -15.94 -9.46
N ASN A 374 -5.27 -14.97 -9.11
CA ASN A 374 -6.04 -14.21 -10.11
C ASN A 374 -5.11 -13.44 -11.07
N PHE A 375 -4.02 -12.88 -10.56
CA PHE A 375 -3.04 -12.19 -11.40
C PHE A 375 -2.32 -13.14 -12.34
N VAL A 376 -1.95 -14.34 -11.88
CA VAL A 376 -1.33 -15.39 -12.73
C VAL A 376 -2.26 -15.82 -13.86
N GLU A 377 -3.54 -16.00 -13.61
CA GLU A 377 -4.53 -16.34 -14.63
C GLU A 377 -4.61 -15.26 -15.71
N LEU A 378 -4.67 -13.99 -15.29
CA LEU A 378 -4.67 -12.84 -16.18
C LEU A 378 -3.41 -12.78 -17.05
N LEU A 379 -2.23 -12.99 -16.44
CA LEU A 379 -0.95 -13.00 -17.16
C LEU A 379 -0.84 -14.14 -18.16
N ARG A 380 -1.29 -15.36 -17.79
CA ARG A 380 -1.28 -16.51 -18.70
C ARG A 380 -2.12 -16.27 -19.95
N SER A 381 -3.31 -15.71 -19.79
CA SER A 381 -4.16 -15.35 -20.93
C SER A 381 -3.45 -14.36 -21.86
N ALA A 382 -2.87 -13.30 -21.30
CA ALA A 382 -2.18 -12.27 -22.08
C ALA A 382 -0.93 -12.81 -22.82
N ILE A 383 -0.16 -13.69 -22.19
CA ILE A 383 1.01 -14.33 -22.83
C ILE A 383 0.58 -15.18 -24.03
N VAL A 384 -0.49 -15.97 -23.89
CA VAL A 384 -1.02 -16.78 -24.98
C VAL A 384 -1.49 -15.91 -26.14
N ASP A 385 -2.19 -14.83 -25.85
CA ASP A 385 -2.69 -13.91 -26.89
C ASP A 385 -1.55 -13.17 -27.61
N GLN A 386 -0.53 -12.77 -26.89
CA GLN A 386 0.67 -12.17 -27.47
C GLN A 386 1.41 -13.15 -28.40
N GLN A 387 1.56 -14.41 -27.99
CA GLN A 387 2.20 -15.45 -28.80
C GLN A 387 1.43 -15.76 -30.09
N LYS A 388 0.08 -15.73 -30.05
CA LYS A 388 -0.75 -15.88 -31.25
C LYS A 388 -0.52 -14.75 -32.23
N ARG A 389 -0.56 -13.49 -31.75
CA ARG A 389 -0.29 -12.29 -32.59
C ARG A 389 1.07 -12.30 -33.26
N LEU A 390 2.12 -12.81 -32.56
CA LEU A 390 3.46 -12.93 -33.11
C LEU A 390 3.60 -14.03 -34.19
N LYS A 391 2.70 -15.01 -34.21
CA LYS A 391 2.68 -16.07 -35.23
C LYS A 391 1.86 -15.72 -36.47
N GLU A 392 0.93 -14.78 -36.33
CA GLU A 392 0.02 -14.34 -37.39
C GLU A 392 0.53 -13.09 -38.15
N GLY A 393 1.55 -12.39 -37.66
CA GLY A 393 2.19 -11.22 -38.27
C GLY A 393 3.60 -11.50 -38.74
#